data_da04bdc09b3ae907658bc6635d735e32
#
_entry.id   da04bdc09b3ae907658bc6635d735e32
#
_cell.length_a   1.000
_cell.length_b   1.000
_cell.length_c   1.000
_cell.angle_alpha   90.00
_cell.angle_beta   90.00
_cell.angle_gamma   90.00
#
_symmetry.space_group_name_H-M   'P 1'
#
loop_
_entity.id
_entity.type
_entity.pdbx_description
1 polymer ?
#
loop_
_entity_poly.entity_id
_entity_poly.type
_entity_poly.pdbx_seq_one_letter_code
_entity_poly.pdbx_strand_id
1 'polypeptide(L)'
;MKPKILKSEQDYEEALEHLEILMDQPDSSQQQEDIALFTKLIRDYEEQHFPIKLPDPIETIKFALDQQGLTRKDLIPLLGSKSKVSEVLNHKRPLSLSMIRALHAELGIPAEILLQDPLMHTVEAKRFDYRDFPFSEMCAKEYFPGYASVRLAKEKSEELLENLFSVFNERCPQVVYCRQRNGGKEAEQGALLAWQAHILHKMEASEHPETSPQPLDDAFYEQLLTLSSYTRGPLLVGDLLATRNIHFIIEPHLTKTYLDGAAFLSSQGYPIIAMTLRYDRADNFWFTLMHELAHVALHLGEDRTKSFFDDTSGRSSGVRTEIEQQADAFAQSKLIPESSVLHEDFKDPSYWTEARIITEAKRLNRSPAVLAGRLRWESGDYTLFTNLLGKVEGLS
;
A
#
# COMPACT_ATOMS: atom_id res chain seq x y z
N MET A 1 -14.57 7.39 45.47
CA MET A 1 -13.73 6.36 44.80
C MET A 1 -12.25 6.61 45.11
N LYS A 2 -11.38 5.56 45.19
CA LYS A 2 -9.93 5.81 45.28
C LYS A 2 -9.38 6.02 43.85
N PRO A 3 -8.52 7.00 43.61
CA PRO A 3 -7.91 7.20 42.32
C PRO A 3 -7.13 5.96 41.87
N LYS A 4 -7.40 5.46 40.67
CA LYS A 4 -6.72 4.33 40.03
C LYS A 4 -6.63 4.58 38.51
N ILE A 5 -5.68 3.95 37.84
CA ILE A 5 -5.63 3.96 36.37
C ILE A 5 -6.88 3.26 35.85
N LEU A 6 -7.63 3.94 34.95
CA LEU A 6 -8.83 3.41 34.33
C LEU A 6 -8.44 2.41 33.24
N LYS A 7 -8.94 1.18 33.32
CA LYS A 7 -8.60 0.08 32.38
C LYS A 7 -9.78 -0.51 31.67
N SER A 8 -11.00 -0.18 32.10
CA SER A 8 -12.24 -0.71 31.54
C SER A 8 -13.27 0.42 31.42
N GLU A 9 -14.26 0.23 30.57
CA GLU A 9 -15.39 1.14 30.41
C GLU A 9 -16.14 1.35 31.74
N GLN A 10 -16.25 0.30 32.55
CA GLN A 10 -16.86 0.40 33.88
C GLN A 10 -16.02 1.30 34.82
N ASP A 11 -14.68 1.21 34.80
CA ASP A 11 -13.81 2.11 35.57
C ASP A 11 -13.99 3.58 35.15
N TYR A 12 -14.20 3.81 33.85
CA TYR A 12 -14.41 5.14 33.26
C TYR A 12 -15.77 5.73 33.69
N GLU A 13 -16.84 4.94 33.62
CA GLU A 13 -18.18 5.37 34.07
C GLU A 13 -18.19 5.68 35.58
N GLU A 14 -17.60 4.80 36.42
CA GLU A 14 -17.45 5.04 37.85
C GLU A 14 -16.65 6.32 38.17
N ALA A 15 -15.63 6.64 37.34
CA ALA A 15 -14.83 7.84 37.52
C ALA A 15 -15.59 9.10 37.13
N LEU A 16 -16.42 9.07 36.07
CA LEU A 16 -17.30 10.16 35.66
C LEU A 16 -18.35 10.48 36.73
N GLU A 17 -19.05 9.46 37.23
CA GLU A 17 -20.03 9.62 38.32
C GLU A 17 -19.37 10.24 39.57
N HIS A 18 -18.16 9.77 39.89
CA HIS A 18 -17.43 10.29 41.05
C HIS A 18 -16.99 11.75 40.87
N LEU A 19 -16.58 12.13 39.65
CA LEU A 19 -16.24 13.52 39.32
C LEU A 19 -17.47 14.43 39.43
N GLU A 20 -18.65 13.99 38.95
CA GLU A 20 -19.91 14.72 39.07
C GLU A 20 -20.26 14.98 40.56
N ILE A 21 -20.15 13.97 41.43
CA ILE A 21 -20.37 14.08 42.85
C ILE A 21 -19.39 15.08 43.50
N LEU A 22 -18.12 15.05 43.08
CA LEU A 22 -17.11 15.99 43.58
C LEU A 22 -17.43 17.44 43.18
N MET A 23 -17.93 17.65 41.94
CA MET A 23 -18.26 18.99 41.44
C MET A 23 -19.47 19.62 42.19
N ASP A 24 -20.38 18.80 42.71
CA ASP A 24 -21.56 19.28 43.48
C ASP A 24 -21.29 19.57 44.98
N GLN A 25 -20.09 19.29 45.48
CA GLN A 25 -19.72 19.53 46.85
C GLN A 25 -19.19 20.95 47.06
N PRO A 26 -19.21 21.53 48.33
CA PRO A 26 -18.66 22.85 48.61
C PRO A 26 -17.13 22.87 48.39
N ASP A 27 -16.62 23.95 47.85
CA ASP A 27 -15.21 24.15 47.54
C ASP A 27 -14.28 23.93 48.75
N SER A 28 -13.36 22.97 48.61
CA SER A 28 -12.22 22.76 49.49
C SER A 28 -10.94 22.50 48.71
N SER A 29 -9.77 22.80 49.27
CA SER A 29 -8.48 22.59 48.59
C SER A 29 -8.29 21.10 48.20
N GLN A 30 -8.70 20.16 49.06
CA GLN A 30 -8.59 18.75 48.80
C GLN A 30 -9.50 18.29 47.64
N GLN A 31 -10.72 18.85 47.57
CA GLN A 31 -11.66 18.57 46.49
C GLN A 31 -11.14 19.06 45.14
N GLN A 32 -10.53 20.24 45.08
CA GLN A 32 -9.94 20.75 43.85
C GLN A 32 -8.79 19.86 43.34
N GLU A 33 -7.97 19.31 44.27
CA GLU A 33 -6.93 18.34 43.93
C GLU A 33 -7.53 17.04 43.42
N ASP A 34 -8.60 16.51 44.03
CA ASP A 34 -9.27 15.29 43.61
C ASP A 34 -9.96 15.49 42.25
N ILE A 35 -10.62 16.62 41.99
CA ILE A 35 -11.19 16.97 40.68
C ILE A 35 -10.10 16.99 39.60
N ALA A 36 -8.96 17.65 39.85
CA ALA A 36 -7.87 17.72 38.90
C ALA A 36 -7.30 16.36 38.58
N LEU A 37 -7.19 15.48 39.58
CA LEU A 37 -6.68 14.13 39.42
C LEU A 37 -7.65 13.23 38.61
N PHE A 38 -8.95 13.23 38.96
CA PHE A 38 -9.94 12.45 38.21
C PHE A 38 -10.12 12.97 36.78
N THR A 39 -10.10 14.28 36.56
CA THR A 39 -10.12 14.89 35.23
C THR A 39 -8.94 14.39 34.38
N LYS A 40 -7.75 14.28 34.97
CA LYS A 40 -6.58 13.76 34.27
C LYS A 40 -6.72 12.29 33.93
N LEU A 41 -7.17 11.43 34.87
CA LEU A 41 -7.36 10.00 34.65
C LEU A 41 -8.42 9.73 33.55
N ILE A 42 -9.51 10.49 33.59
CA ILE A 42 -10.58 10.42 32.57
C ILE A 42 -10.02 10.85 31.21
N ARG A 43 -9.31 11.94 31.12
CA ARG A 43 -8.66 12.41 29.88
C ARG A 43 -7.69 11.37 29.31
N ASP A 44 -6.82 10.80 30.14
CA ASP A 44 -5.85 9.79 29.72
C ASP A 44 -6.56 8.53 29.16
N TYR A 45 -7.71 8.16 29.73
CA TYR A 45 -8.54 7.06 29.23
C TYR A 45 -9.22 7.43 27.90
N GLU A 46 -9.81 8.64 27.80
CA GLU A 46 -10.47 9.14 26.59
C GLU A 46 -9.50 9.28 25.43
N GLU A 47 -8.28 9.77 25.66
CA GLU A 47 -7.23 9.87 24.65
C GLU A 47 -6.86 8.50 24.05
N GLN A 48 -6.95 7.42 24.85
CA GLN A 48 -6.63 6.08 24.42
C GLN A 48 -7.80 5.35 23.76
N HIS A 49 -9.03 5.56 24.25
CA HIS A 49 -10.20 4.77 23.83
C HIS A 49 -11.17 5.55 22.94
N PHE A 50 -11.19 6.87 23.05
CA PHE A 50 -12.06 7.77 22.28
C PHE A 50 -11.25 8.92 21.68
N PRO A 51 -10.22 8.66 20.84
CA PRO A 51 -9.40 9.73 20.28
C PRO A 51 -10.29 10.68 19.45
N ILE A 52 -10.33 11.93 19.84
CA ILE A 52 -11.00 12.97 19.06
C ILE A 52 -10.17 13.21 17.80
N LYS A 53 -10.75 12.91 16.64
CA LYS A 53 -10.09 13.18 15.36
C LYS A 53 -9.86 14.68 15.20
N LEU A 54 -8.64 15.04 14.83
CA LEU A 54 -8.33 16.42 14.49
C LEU A 54 -9.09 16.81 13.20
N PRO A 55 -9.59 18.04 13.09
CA PRO A 55 -10.34 18.48 11.91
C PRO A 55 -9.43 18.57 10.67
N ASP A 56 -10.04 18.49 9.47
CA ASP A 56 -9.32 18.63 8.20
C ASP A 56 -8.55 19.95 8.13
N PRO A 57 -7.27 19.96 7.74
CA PRO A 57 -6.46 21.16 7.63
C PRO A 57 -7.08 22.24 6.74
N ILE A 58 -7.66 21.86 5.62
CA ILE A 58 -8.23 22.83 4.65
C ILE A 58 -9.55 23.40 5.16
N GLU A 59 -10.40 22.57 5.78
CA GLU A 59 -11.62 23.07 6.41
C GLU A 59 -11.28 23.97 7.60
N THR A 60 -10.24 23.65 8.37
CA THR A 60 -9.77 24.52 9.45
C THR A 60 -9.24 25.85 8.93
N ILE A 61 -8.52 25.87 7.80
CA ILE A 61 -8.08 27.10 7.15
C ILE A 61 -9.29 27.93 6.70
N LYS A 62 -10.30 27.32 6.08
CA LYS A 62 -11.52 27.98 5.64
C LYS A 62 -12.30 28.57 6.84
N PHE A 63 -12.41 27.80 7.91
CA PHE A 63 -13.05 28.22 9.16
C PHE A 63 -12.29 29.40 9.80
N ALA A 64 -10.96 29.36 9.89
CA ALA A 64 -10.15 30.44 10.42
C ALA A 64 -10.28 31.73 9.60
N LEU A 65 -10.37 31.64 8.27
CA LEU A 65 -10.63 32.79 7.41
C LEU A 65 -12.00 33.42 7.72
N ASP A 66 -13.05 32.58 7.83
CA ASP A 66 -14.41 33.04 8.11
C ASP A 66 -14.49 33.73 9.50
N GLN A 67 -13.92 33.11 10.53
CA GLN A 67 -13.89 33.65 11.89
C GLN A 67 -13.16 34.97 11.98
N GLN A 68 -12.11 35.20 11.19
CA GLN A 68 -11.30 36.41 11.20
C GLN A 68 -11.74 37.43 10.13
N GLY A 69 -12.82 37.16 9.38
CA GLY A 69 -13.32 38.02 8.31
C GLY A 69 -12.34 38.19 7.15
N LEU A 70 -11.44 37.21 6.96
CA LEU A 70 -10.43 37.19 5.90
C LEU A 70 -10.96 36.53 4.64
N THR A 71 -10.33 36.81 3.53
CA THR A 71 -10.67 36.28 2.19
C THR A 71 -9.58 35.36 1.65
N ARG A 72 -9.87 34.58 0.60
CA ARG A 72 -8.88 33.77 -0.08
C ARG A 72 -7.67 34.57 -0.60
N LYS A 73 -7.81 35.88 -0.80
CA LYS A 73 -6.70 36.77 -1.23
C LYS A 73 -5.67 36.95 -0.12
N ASP A 74 -6.12 36.92 1.12
CA ASP A 74 -5.26 37.13 2.29
C ASP A 74 -4.36 35.90 2.55
N LEU A 75 -4.66 34.73 1.94
CA LEU A 75 -3.78 33.57 1.94
C LEU A 75 -2.62 33.68 0.93
N ILE A 76 -2.65 34.62 -0.04
CA ILE A 76 -1.60 34.70 -1.05
C ILE A 76 -0.21 34.96 -0.45
N PRO A 77 -0.04 35.87 0.52
CA PRO A 77 1.25 36.08 1.17
C PRO A 77 1.74 34.81 1.91
N LEU A 78 0.82 34.02 2.47
CA LEU A 78 1.11 32.83 3.28
C LEU A 78 1.44 31.61 2.43
N LEU A 79 0.73 31.44 1.29
CA LEU A 79 0.86 30.31 0.40
C LEU A 79 1.67 30.59 -0.89
N GLY A 80 1.97 31.88 -1.15
CA GLY A 80 2.90 32.34 -2.17
C GLY A 80 2.26 32.79 -3.49
N SER A 81 1.13 32.23 -3.96
CA SER A 81 0.48 32.69 -5.20
C SER A 81 -1.01 32.33 -5.24
N LYS A 82 -1.79 33.01 -6.08
CA LYS A 82 -3.22 32.75 -6.29
C LYS A 82 -3.45 31.29 -6.78
N SER A 83 -2.56 30.76 -7.62
CA SER A 83 -2.63 29.36 -8.10
C SER A 83 -2.45 28.38 -6.96
N LYS A 84 -1.39 28.60 -6.13
CA LYS A 84 -1.11 27.75 -4.97
C LYS A 84 -2.24 27.78 -3.94
N VAL A 85 -2.84 28.95 -3.69
CA VAL A 85 -4.02 29.08 -2.81
C VAL A 85 -5.17 28.22 -3.34
N SER A 86 -5.46 28.31 -4.65
CA SER A 86 -6.51 27.50 -5.24
C SER A 86 -6.20 26.00 -5.21
N GLU A 87 -4.95 25.62 -5.48
CA GLU A 87 -4.51 24.22 -5.46
C GLU A 87 -4.61 23.62 -4.03
N VAL A 88 -4.18 24.37 -3.01
CA VAL A 88 -4.26 23.96 -1.59
C VAL A 88 -5.72 23.83 -1.14
N LEU A 89 -6.53 24.88 -1.36
CA LEU A 89 -7.93 24.88 -0.90
C LEU A 89 -8.82 23.84 -1.62
N ASN A 90 -8.36 23.30 -2.75
CA ASN A 90 -9.02 22.23 -3.49
C ASN A 90 -8.31 20.87 -3.33
N HIS A 91 -7.50 20.70 -2.30
CA HIS A 91 -6.74 19.46 -2.00
C HIS A 91 -5.86 18.96 -3.17
N LYS A 92 -5.48 19.85 -4.12
CA LYS A 92 -4.62 19.50 -5.27
C LYS A 92 -3.13 19.64 -4.98
N ARG A 93 -2.78 20.25 -3.85
CA ARG A 93 -1.40 20.47 -3.41
C ARG A 93 -1.31 20.34 -1.89
N PRO A 94 -0.36 19.54 -1.36
CA PRO A 94 -0.10 19.47 0.07
C PRO A 94 0.51 20.80 0.59
N LEU A 95 0.32 21.05 1.88
CA LEU A 95 0.95 22.16 2.57
C LEU A 95 2.45 21.90 2.73
N SER A 96 3.28 22.84 2.29
CA SER A 96 4.71 22.79 2.58
C SER A 96 5.00 23.26 4.01
N LEU A 97 6.15 22.88 4.59
CA LEU A 97 6.55 23.33 5.94
C LEU A 97 6.57 24.87 6.08
N SER A 98 6.91 25.60 5.00
CA SER A 98 6.88 27.06 5.01
C SER A 98 5.45 27.60 5.06
N MET A 99 4.51 26.97 4.35
CA MET A 99 3.08 27.31 4.41
C MET A 99 2.49 27.01 5.78
N ILE A 100 2.80 25.85 6.36
CA ILE A 100 2.37 25.46 7.70
C ILE A 100 2.82 26.47 8.74
N ARG A 101 4.10 26.88 8.71
CA ARG A 101 4.63 27.90 9.62
C ARG A 101 3.92 29.25 9.49
N ALA A 102 3.65 29.67 8.25
CA ALA A 102 2.95 30.92 7.98
C ALA A 102 1.49 30.88 8.46
N LEU A 103 0.76 29.79 8.17
CA LEU A 103 -0.62 29.60 8.60
C LEU A 103 -0.74 29.49 10.14
N HIS A 104 0.19 28.80 10.79
CA HIS A 104 0.26 28.71 12.24
C HIS A 104 0.49 30.09 12.89
N ALA A 105 1.46 30.85 12.38
CA ALA A 105 1.83 32.15 12.92
C ALA A 105 0.74 33.22 12.69
N GLU A 106 0.15 33.28 11.51
CA GLU A 106 -0.76 34.37 11.11
C GLU A 106 -2.23 34.06 11.42
N LEU A 107 -2.66 32.81 11.28
CA LEU A 107 -4.06 32.42 11.54
C LEU A 107 -4.26 31.72 12.88
N GLY A 108 -3.19 31.43 13.64
CA GLY A 108 -3.27 30.77 14.94
C GLY A 108 -3.70 29.30 14.87
N ILE A 109 -3.64 28.67 13.69
CA ILE A 109 -4.04 27.27 13.52
C ILE A 109 -2.97 26.37 14.15
N PRO A 110 -3.34 25.41 15.03
CA PRO A 110 -2.38 24.47 15.61
C PRO A 110 -1.58 23.72 14.53
N ALA A 111 -0.27 23.65 14.72
CA ALA A 111 0.61 22.99 13.75
C ALA A 111 0.25 21.50 13.56
N GLU A 112 -0.23 20.83 14.61
CA GLU A 112 -0.70 19.44 14.59
C GLU A 112 -1.83 19.22 13.58
N ILE A 113 -2.75 20.19 13.45
CA ILE A 113 -3.82 20.15 12.46
C ILE A 113 -3.24 20.32 11.05
N LEU A 114 -2.31 21.25 10.87
CA LEU A 114 -1.74 21.56 9.55
C LEU A 114 -0.72 20.52 9.05
N LEU A 115 -0.13 19.74 9.97
CA LEU A 115 0.80 18.67 9.67
C LEU A 115 0.10 17.37 9.29
N GLN A 116 -1.22 17.29 9.49
CA GLN A 116 -1.96 16.12 9.05
C GLN A 116 -1.84 15.96 7.53
N ASP A 117 -1.65 14.72 7.10
CA ASP A 117 -1.66 14.43 5.66
C ASP A 117 -3.07 14.71 5.11
N PRO A 118 -3.21 15.62 4.12
CA PRO A 118 -4.51 15.92 3.53
C PRO A 118 -5.24 14.67 2.98
N LEU A 119 -4.49 13.58 2.73
CA LEU A 119 -5.05 12.31 2.24
C LEU A 119 -5.71 11.49 3.36
N MET A 120 -5.34 11.72 4.63
CA MET A 120 -5.97 11.02 5.77
C MET A 120 -7.44 11.41 5.98
N HIS A 121 -7.82 12.65 5.68
CA HIS A 121 -9.18 13.15 5.89
C HIS A 121 -10.11 12.96 4.68
N THR A 122 -9.56 12.67 3.50
CA THR A 122 -10.39 12.50 2.29
C THR A 122 -11.14 11.18 2.25
N VAL A 123 -10.82 10.22 3.10
CA VAL A 123 -11.49 8.92 3.16
C VAL A 123 -12.82 8.97 3.95
N GLU A 124 -12.97 9.90 4.92
CA GLU A 124 -14.17 9.94 5.78
C GLU A 124 -15.28 10.93 5.34
N ALA A 125 -15.00 11.83 4.40
CA ALA A 125 -15.99 12.83 3.94
C ALA A 125 -16.27 12.80 2.44
N LYS A 126 -15.58 11.99 1.66
CA LYS A 126 -15.93 11.77 0.26
C LYS A 126 -16.91 10.60 0.18
N ARG A 127 -18.15 10.91 -0.12
CA ARG A 127 -19.03 9.95 -0.79
C ARG A 127 -18.27 9.47 -2.03
N PHE A 128 -17.95 8.18 -2.05
CA PHE A 128 -17.27 7.59 -3.19
C PHE A 128 -18.17 7.70 -4.42
N ASP A 129 -17.72 8.42 -5.44
CA ASP A 129 -18.45 8.43 -6.71
C ASP A 129 -17.95 7.26 -7.57
N TYR A 130 -18.86 6.37 -7.96
CA TYR A 130 -18.50 5.21 -8.80
C TYR A 130 -17.86 5.62 -10.13
N ARG A 131 -17.99 6.89 -10.56
CA ARG A 131 -17.36 7.45 -11.76
C ARG A 131 -15.85 7.63 -11.65
N ASP A 132 -15.32 7.68 -10.42
CA ASP A 132 -13.88 7.78 -10.15
C ASP A 132 -13.18 6.42 -10.23
N PHE A 133 -13.93 5.34 -10.48
CA PHE A 133 -13.45 3.97 -10.50
C PHE A 133 -13.85 3.26 -11.81
N PRO A 134 -13.13 2.21 -12.24
CA PRO A 134 -13.56 1.33 -13.33
C PRO A 134 -14.71 0.41 -12.87
N PHE A 135 -15.78 1.00 -12.37
CA PHE A 135 -16.86 0.34 -11.61
C PHE A 135 -17.52 -0.82 -12.37
N SER A 136 -17.69 -0.69 -13.70
CA SER A 136 -18.27 -1.75 -14.52
C SER A 136 -17.34 -2.97 -14.60
N GLU A 137 -16.03 -2.75 -14.67
CA GLU A 137 -15.02 -3.81 -14.66
C GLU A 137 -14.93 -4.46 -13.27
N MET A 138 -15.02 -3.68 -12.19
CA MET A 138 -15.05 -4.17 -10.82
C MET A 138 -16.26 -5.12 -10.60
N CYS A 139 -17.45 -4.76 -11.11
CA CYS A 139 -18.61 -5.66 -11.08
C CYS A 139 -18.35 -6.96 -11.85
N ALA A 140 -17.74 -6.88 -13.05
CA ALA A 140 -17.46 -8.04 -13.87
C ALA A 140 -16.39 -8.97 -13.26
N LYS A 141 -15.48 -8.43 -12.43
CA LYS A 141 -14.44 -9.16 -11.70
C LYS A 141 -14.84 -9.48 -10.25
N GLU A 142 -16.12 -9.47 -9.95
CA GLU A 142 -16.69 -9.89 -8.66
C GLU A 142 -16.18 -9.12 -7.42
N TYR A 143 -15.81 -7.83 -7.59
CA TYR A 143 -15.45 -6.96 -6.45
C TYR A 143 -16.64 -6.74 -5.50
N PHE A 144 -17.85 -6.94 -5.99
CA PHE A 144 -19.09 -6.78 -5.25
C PHE A 144 -19.89 -8.10 -5.28
N PRO A 145 -19.64 -9.03 -4.35
CA PRO A 145 -20.36 -10.31 -4.31
C PRO A 145 -21.87 -10.12 -4.31
N GLY A 146 -22.57 -10.87 -5.16
CA GLY A 146 -24.04 -10.77 -5.31
C GLY A 146 -24.53 -9.66 -6.26
N TYR A 147 -23.67 -8.83 -6.82
CA TYR A 147 -24.01 -7.75 -7.75
C TYR A 147 -23.40 -7.94 -9.15
N ALA A 148 -23.78 -9.02 -9.83
CA ALA A 148 -23.34 -9.25 -11.21
C ALA A 148 -23.91 -8.24 -12.23
N SER A 149 -25.03 -7.57 -11.91
CA SER A 149 -25.64 -6.54 -12.75
C SER A 149 -25.09 -5.16 -12.41
N VAL A 150 -24.33 -4.56 -13.34
CA VAL A 150 -23.78 -3.20 -13.21
C VAL A 150 -24.87 -2.16 -12.91
N ARG A 151 -26.09 -2.32 -13.46
CA ARG A 151 -27.21 -1.42 -13.21
C ARG A 151 -27.63 -1.44 -11.74
N LEU A 152 -27.84 -2.62 -11.17
CA LEU A 152 -28.20 -2.78 -9.76
C LEU A 152 -27.10 -2.35 -8.82
N ALA A 153 -25.83 -2.64 -9.17
CA ALA A 153 -24.68 -2.19 -8.41
C ALA A 153 -24.57 -0.66 -8.37
N LYS A 154 -24.87 0.04 -9.47
CA LYS A 154 -24.86 1.51 -9.51
C LYS A 154 -25.88 2.16 -8.60
N GLU A 155 -27.04 1.54 -8.41
CA GLU A 155 -28.09 2.04 -7.50
C GLU A 155 -27.63 2.03 -6.03
N LYS A 156 -26.64 1.16 -5.69
CA LYS A 156 -26.04 1.01 -4.35
C LYS A 156 -24.55 1.29 -4.33
N SER A 157 -24.05 2.03 -5.31
CA SER A 157 -22.60 2.20 -5.51
C SER A 157 -21.88 2.82 -4.33
N GLU A 158 -22.50 3.75 -3.62
CA GLU A 158 -21.94 4.39 -2.43
C GLU A 158 -21.73 3.35 -1.31
N GLU A 159 -22.75 2.58 -0.96
CA GLU A 159 -22.69 1.50 0.03
C GLU A 159 -21.64 0.44 -0.34
N LEU A 160 -21.60 0.05 -1.62
CA LEU A 160 -20.66 -0.97 -2.11
C LEU A 160 -19.21 -0.50 -2.05
N LEU A 161 -18.95 0.76 -2.37
CA LEU A 161 -17.59 1.32 -2.30
C LEU A 161 -17.17 1.58 -0.85
N GLU A 162 -18.08 2.04 0.02
CA GLU A 162 -17.80 2.16 1.45
C GLU A 162 -17.44 0.80 2.06
N ASN A 163 -18.19 -0.25 1.73
CA ASN A 163 -17.87 -1.60 2.18
C ASN A 163 -16.52 -2.09 1.62
N LEU A 164 -16.24 -1.86 0.33
CA LEU A 164 -14.95 -2.24 -0.28
C LEU A 164 -13.78 -1.56 0.42
N PHE A 165 -13.89 -0.27 0.73
CA PHE A 165 -12.80 0.50 1.33
C PHE A 165 -12.77 0.41 2.87
N SER A 166 -13.74 -0.23 3.49
CA SER A 166 -13.76 -0.46 4.94
C SER A 166 -12.56 -1.27 5.45
N VAL A 167 -11.98 -2.12 4.59
CA VAL A 167 -10.80 -2.93 4.89
C VAL A 167 -9.55 -2.11 5.25
N PHE A 168 -9.49 -0.86 4.83
CA PHE A 168 -8.40 0.04 5.21
C PHE A 168 -8.55 0.57 6.64
N ASN A 169 -9.69 0.36 7.32
CA ASN A 169 -10.01 0.90 8.63
C ASN A 169 -9.70 2.41 8.70
N GLU A 170 -9.33 2.91 9.87
CA GLU A 170 -8.90 4.31 10.07
C GLU A 170 -7.55 4.66 9.43
N ARG A 171 -6.85 3.66 8.89
CA ARG A 171 -5.54 3.80 8.24
C ARG A 171 -5.70 3.44 6.78
N CYS A 172 -6.18 4.39 5.98
CA CYS A 172 -5.97 4.29 4.53
C CYS A 172 -4.45 4.11 4.33
N PRO A 173 -3.97 2.99 3.75
CA PRO A 173 -2.57 2.90 3.44
C PRO A 173 -2.23 4.15 2.65
N GLN A 174 -1.22 4.88 3.08
CA GLN A 174 -0.58 5.82 2.19
C GLN A 174 -0.06 4.95 1.04
N VAL A 175 -0.90 4.80 0.04
CA VAL A 175 -0.43 4.33 -1.24
C VAL A 175 0.60 5.37 -1.60
N VAL A 176 1.87 5.07 -1.35
CA VAL A 176 2.98 5.82 -1.88
C VAL A 176 2.84 5.58 -3.37
N TYR A 177 1.99 6.42 -3.98
CA TYR A 177 1.84 6.48 -5.41
C TYR A 177 3.20 6.95 -5.94
N CYS A 178 4.09 6.00 -6.09
CA CYS A 178 5.11 6.16 -7.10
C CYS A 178 4.32 6.44 -8.36
N ARG A 179 4.35 7.69 -8.82
CA ARG A 179 3.83 8.09 -10.12
C ARG A 179 4.60 7.29 -11.16
N GLN A 180 4.17 6.06 -11.36
CA GLN A 180 4.72 5.21 -12.39
C GLN A 180 4.19 5.73 -13.71
N ARG A 181 5.03 6.46 -14.40
CA ARG A 181 4.82 6.85 -15.80
C ARG A 181 5.18 5.66 -16.66
N ASN A 182 4.21 4.85 -16.96
CA ASN A 182 4.36 3.78 -17.92
C ASN A 182 4.11 4.30 -19.33
N GLY A 183 5.16 4.47 -20.10
CA GLY A 183 5.05 4.91 -21.48
C GLY A 183 4.26 6.22 -21.67
N GLY A 184 4.27 7.12 -20.69
CA GLY A 184 3.54 8.39 -20.71
C GLY A 184 2.10 8.33 -20.22
N LYS A 185 1.61 7.19 -19.73
CA LYS A 185 0.27 7.05 -19.14
C LYS A 185 0.36 7.05 -17.61
N GLU A 186 -0.50 7.82 -16.96
CA GLU A 186 -0.65 7.81 -15.51
C GLU A 186 -1.65 6.69 -15.12
N ALA A 187 -1.28 5.87 -14.13
CA ALA A 187 -2.21 4.91 -13.56
C ALA A 187 -3.36 5.64 -12.86
N GLU A 188 -4.58 5.11 -12.98
CA GLU A 188 -5.73 5.66 -12.27
C GLU A 188 -5.65 5.27 -10.79
N GLN A 189 -5.50 6.26 -9.93
CA GLN A 189 -5.37 6.08 -8.48
C GLN A 189 -6.53 5.29 -7.87
N GLY A 190 -7.76 5.61 -8.30
CA GLY A 190 -8.95 4.90 -7.84
C GLY A 190 -8.93 3.41 -8.18
N ALA A 191 -8.43 3.06 -9.37
CA ALA A 191 -8.32 1.66 -9.78
C ALA A 191 -7.29 0.89 -8.95
N LEU A 192 -6.13 1.49 -8.64
CA LEU A 192 -5.11 0.88 -7.76
C LEU A 192 -5.65 0.65 -6.35
N LEU A 193 -6.31 1.67 -5.78
CA LEU A 193 -6.91 1.58 -4.46
C LEU A 193 -7.99 0.49 -4.38
N ALA A 194 -8.86 0.43 -5.39
CA ALA A 194 -9.90 -0.59 -5.47
C ALA A 194 -9.30 -2.00 -5.60
N TRP A 195 -8.25 -2.16 -6.41
CA TRP A 195 -7.55 -3.43 -6.57
C TRP A 195 -6.91 -3.88 -5.26
N GLN A 196 -6.24 -2.99 -4.54
CA GLN A 196 -5.64 -3.29 -3.23
C GLN A 196 -6.71 -3.66 -2.19
N ALA A 197 -7.80 -2.90 -2.12
CA ALA A 197 -8.89 -3.18 -1.20
C ALA A 197 -9.50 -4.58 -1.44
N HIS A 198 -9.69 -4.95 -2.71
CA HIS A 198 -10.21 -6.26 -3.08
C HIS A 198 -9.29 -7.40 -2.65
N ILE A 199 -7.97 -7.24 -2.79
CA ILE A 199 -7.00 -8.22 -2.30
C ILE A 199 -7.05 -8.35 -0.78
N LEU A 200 -7.12 -7.22 -0.06
CA LEU A 200 -7.21 -7.25 1.40
C LEU A 200 -8.48 -7.99 1.87
N HIS A 201 -9.63 -7.78 1.22
CA HIS A 201 -10.85 -8.54 1.52
C HIS A 201 -10.70 -10.04 1.25
N LYS A 202 -10.05 -10.43 0.15
CA LYS A 202 -9.75 -11.85 -0.11
C LYS A 202 -8.87 -12.45 0.98
N MET A 203 -7.96 -11.64 1.53
CA MET A 203 -7.07 -12.08 2.61
C MET A 203 -7.77 -12.23 3.95
N GLU A 204 -8.64 -11.29 4.31
CA GLU A 204 -9.40 -11.37 5.56
C GLU A 204 -10.34 -12.58 5.60
N ALA A 205 -10.77 -13.07 4.43
CA ALA A 205 -11.58 -14.28 4.31
C ALA A 205 -10.76 -15.59 4.40
N SER A 206 -9.42 -15.51 4.37
CA SER A 206 -8.54 -16.68 4.45
C SER A 206 -8.07 -16.94 5.88
N GLU A 207 -7.88 -18.24 6.23
CA GLU A 207 -7.31 -18.61 7.53
C GLU A 207 -5.86 -18.15 7.62
N HIS A 208 -5.50 -17.46 8.72
CA HIS A 208 -4.14 -17.02 8.99
C HIS A 208 -3.41 -18.07 9.86
N PRO A 209 -2.18 -18.44 9.50
CA PRO A 209 -1.40 -19.29 10.38
C PRO A 209 -1.01 -18.52 11.66
N GLU A 210 -1.19 -19.16 12.82
CA GLU A 210 -0.85 -18.57 14.14
C GLU A 210 0.67 -18.50 14.43
N THR A 211 1.50 -18.78 13.42
CA THR A 211 2.96 -18.86 13.61
C THR A 211 3.65 -17.53 13.32
N SER A 212 4.71 -17.20 14.06
CA SER A 212 5.53 -16.02 13.79
C SER A 212 6.19 -16.10 12.41
N PRO A 213 6.34 -14.96 11.70
CA PRO A 213 7.03 -14.91 10.42
C PRO A 213 8.43 -15.53 10.52
N GLN A 214 8.76 -16.41 9.56
CA GLN A 214 10.08 -17.03 9.48
C GLN A 214 10.99 -16.21 8.57
N PRO A 215 12.30 -16.13 8.84
CA PRO A 215 13.22 -15.37 8.00
C PRO A 215 13.31 -15.95 6.59
N LEU A 216 13.46 -15.03 5.61
CA LEU A 216 13.71 -15.38 4.21
C LEU A 216 15.21 -15.56 4.03
N ASP A 217 15.69 -16.80 4.13
CA ASP A 217 17.10 -17.16 3.95
C ASP A 217 17.41 -17.62 2.51
N ASP A 218 18.68 -17.78 2.19
CA ASP A 218 19.11 -18.20 0.86
C ASP A 218 18.58 -19.61 0.49
N ALA A 219 18.43 -20.49 1.46
CA ALA A 219 17.87 -21.83 1.24
C ALA A 219 16.41 -21.75 0.81
N PHE A 220 15.63 -20.84 1.39
CA PHE A 220 14.25 -20.60 0.98
C PHE A 220 14.16 -20.07 -0.46
N TYR A 221 15.01 -19.08 -0.82
CA TYR A 221 15.02 -18.57 -2.19
C TYR A 221 15.41 -19.62 -3.19
N GLU A 222 16.41 -20.46 -2.88
CA GLU A 222 16.80 -21.60 -3.74
C GLU A 222 15.67 -22.61 -3.90
N GLN A 223 14.97 -22.96 -2.83
CA GLN A 223 13.81 -23.83 -2.89
C GLN A 223 12.70 -23.25 -3.77
N LEU A 224 12.38 -21.95 -3.59
CA LEU A 224 11.36 -21.26 -4.37
C LEU A 224 11.73 -21.23 -5.85
N LEU A 225 12.97 -20.87 -6.17
CA LEU A 225 13.43 -20.76 -7.55
C LEU A 225 13.58 -22.12 -8.25
N THR A 226 13.83 -23.19 -7.49
CA THR A 226 13.80 -24.56 -8.03
C THR A 226 12.42 -24.92 -8.59
N LEU A 227 11.32 -24.34 -8.04
CA LEU A 227 9.98 -24.52 -8.59
C LEU A 227 9.90 -24.05 -10.05
N SER A 228 10.72 -23.08 -10.45
CA SER A 228 10.74 -22.60 -11.84
C SER A 228 11.11 -23.67 -12.86
N SER A 229 11.85 -24.70 -12.45
CA SER A 229 12.22 -25.81 -13.31
C SER A 229 11.06 -26.75 -13.65
N TYR A 230 9.93 -26.64 -12.94
CA TYR A 230 8.73 -27.44 -13.15
C TYR A 230 7.66 -26.64 -13.88
N THR A 231 7.01 -27.25 -14.88
CA THR A 231 5.93 -26.57 -15.63
C THR A 231 4.80 -26.09 -14.75
N ARG A 232 4.44 -26.85 -13.72
CA ARG A 232 3.40 -26.51 -12.73
C ARG A 232 3.97 -25.86 -11.47
N GLY A 233 5.23 -25.47 -11.48
CA GLY A 233 5.89 -24.82 -10.34
C GLY A 233 5.19 -23.55 -9.84
N PRO A 234 4.67 -22.67 -10.70
CA PRO A 234 3.92 -21.50 -10.26
C PRO A 234 2.73 -21.81 -9.34
N LEU A 235 2.07 -22.97 -9.49
CA LEU A 235 0.97 -23.39 -8.60
C LEU A 235 1.40 -23.69 -7.17
N LEU A 236 2.68 -24.03 -6.96
CA LEU A 236 3.24 -24.38 -5.65
C LEU A 236 3.82 -23.17 -4.90
N VAL A 237 3.88 -22.02 -5.55
CA VAL A 237 4.45 -20.79 -4.99
C VAL A 237 3.68 -20.36 -3.73
N GLY A 238 2.35 -20.36 -3.80
CA GLY A 238 1.49 -19.96 -2.68
C GLY A 238 1.73 -20.82 -1.45
N ASP A 239 1.76 -22.14 -1.59
CA ASP A 239 1.99 -23.07 -0.47
C ASP A 239 3.36 -22.86 0.16
N LEU A 240 4.40 -22.63 -0.67
CA LEU A 240 5.75 -22.39 -0.17
C LEU A 240 5.87 -21.04 0.54
N LEU A 241 5.28 -19.96 0.01
CA LEU A 241 5.25 -18.65 0.64
C LEU A 241 4.46 -18.67 1.97
N ALA A 242 3.38 -19.44 2.04
CA ALA A 242 2.61 -19.62 3.27
C ALA A 242 3.46 -20.19 4.42
N THR A 243 4.50 -21.01 4.14
CA THR A 243 5.44 -21.49 5.17
C THR A 243 6.24 -20.37 5.82
N ARG A 244 6.27 -19.19 5.22
CA ARG A 244 6.92 -17.95 5.72
C ARG A 244 5.92 -16.89 6.16
N ASN A 245 4.64 -17.25 6.28
CA ASN A 245 3.52 -16.35 6.56
C ASN A 245 3.41 -15.19 5.56
N ILE A 246 3.77 -15.46 4.31
CA ILE A 246 3.58 -14.55 3.19
C ILE A 246 2.36 -15.03 2.41
N HIS A 247 1.38 -14.16 2.27
CA HIS A 247 0.20 -14.45 1.47
C HIS A 247 0.50 -14.18 -0.01
N PHE A 248 0.09 -15.12 -0.87
CA PHE A 248 0.26 -15.01 -2.31
C PHE A 248 -1.08 -15.03 -3.01
N ILE A 249 -1.37 -14.01 -3.79
CA ILE A 249 -2.63 -13.85 -4.50
C ILE A 249 -2.37 -13.55 -5.97
N ILE A 250 -3.09 -14.22 -6.83
CA ILE A 250 -3.22 -13.83 -8.24
C ILE A 250 -4.54 -13.07 -8.40
N GLU A 251 -4.44 -11.80 -8.79
CA GLU A 251 -5.59 -10.94 -9.03
C GLU A 251 -5.41 -10.14 -10.31
N PRO A 252 -6.23 -10.36 -11.35
CA PRO A 252 -6.11 -9.63 -12.60
C PRO A 252 -6.20 -8.13 -12.39
N HIS A 253 -5.28 -7.38 -13.01
CA HIS A 253 -5.23 -5.92 -12.92
C HIS A 253 -6.53 -5.27 -13.41
N LEU A 254 -6.87 -4.11 -12.87
CA LEU A 254 -7.92 -3.26 -13.43
C LEU A 254 -7.38 -2.41 -14.57
N THR A 255 -8.25 -2.02 -15.49
CA THR A 255 -7.88 -1.17 -16.63
C THR A 255 -7.15 0.09 -16.15
N LYS A 256 -6.05 0.43 -16.81
CA LYS A 256 -5.16 1.58 -16.53
C LYS A 256 -4.37 1.51 -15.21
N THR A 257 -4.32 0.38 -14.53
CA THR A 257 -3.39 0.23 -13.39
C THR A 257 -1.97 -0.07 -13.85
N TYR A 258 -1.81 -0.72 -15.01
CA TYR A 258 -0.52 -1.11 -15.60
C TYR A 258 0.38 -1.91 -14.64
N LEU A 259 -0.22 -2.64 -13.74
CA LEU A 259 0.42 -3.31 -12.63
C LEU A 259 0.83 -4.73 -13.03
N ASP A 260 2.03 -5.15 -12.65
CA ASP A 260 2.52 -6.53 -12.81
C ASP A 260 2.51 -7.26 -11.45
N GLY A 261 2.87 -6.57 -10.37
CA GLY A 261 2.84 -7.07 -9.00
C GLY A 261 2.69 -5.96 -7.98
N ALA A 262 2.52 -6.35 -6.71
CA ALA A 262 2.53 -5.46 -5.56
C ALA A 262 2.90 -6.21 -4.28
N ALA A 263 3.63 -5.54 -3.38
CA ALA A 263 3.92 -6.01 -2.04
C ALA A 263 3.45 -5.00 -0.99
N PHE A 264 2.69 -5.46 0.00
CA PHE A 264 2.19 -4.64 1.11
C PHE A 264 1.87 -5.50 2.33
N LEU A 265 1.53 -4.86 3.46
CA LEU A 265 1.15 -5.57 4.68
C LEU A 265 -0.38 -5.58 4.84
N SER A 266 -0.89 -6.69 5.37
CA SER A 266 -2.27 -6.78 5.85
C SER A 266 -2.49 -5.88 7.08
N SER A 267 -3.74 -5.69 7.50
CA SER A 267 -4.10 -5.00 8.76
C SER A 267 -3.45 -5.65 9.99
N GLN A 268 -3.21 -6.96 9.93
CA GLN A 268 -2.56 -7.74 10.99
C GLN A 268 -1.02 -7.74 10.90
N GLY A 269 -0.43 -7.18 9.82
CA GLY A 269 1.01 -7.09 9.62
C GLY A 269 1.63 -8.27 8.88
N TYR A 270 0.84 -9.13 8.25
CA TYR A 270 1.36 -10.20 7.39
C TYR A 270 1.71 -9.66 6.00
N PRO A 271 2.86 -10.02 5.42
CA PRO A 271 3.20 -9.65 4.06
C PRO A 271 2.26 -10.29 3.04
N ILE A 272 1.86 -9.50 2.06
CA ILE A 272 1.04 -9.92 0.92
C ILE A 272 1.85 -9.66 -0.34
N ILE A 273 1.95 -10.65 -1.19
CA ILE A 273 2.43 -10.53 -2.57
C ILE A 273 1.26 -10.80 -3.49
N ALA A 274 0.91 -9.81 -4.28
CA ALA A 274 -0.17 -9.92 -5.26
C ALA A 274 0.39 -9.75 -6.67
N MET A 275 0.06 -10.66 -7.58
CA MET A 275 0.51 -10.64 -8.97
C MET A 275 -0.68 -10.61 -9.92
N THR A 276 -0.55 -9.88 -11.04
CA THR A 276 -1.65 -9.66 -11.96
C THR A 276 -1.65 -10.65 -13.13
N LEU A 277 -0.55 -11.32 -13.41
CA LEU A 277 -0.29 -12.12 -14.61
C LEU A 277 -0.60 -11.38 -15.93
N ARG A 278 -0.40 -10.06 -15.93
CA ARG A 278 -0.61 -9.20 -17.11
C ARG A 278 0.14 -9.73 -18.34
N TYR A 279 1.32 -10.26 -18.13
CA TYR A 279 2.07 -10.99 -19.13
C TYR A 279 2.07 -12.47 -18.76
N ASP A 280 1.38 -13.27 -19.56
CA ASP A 280 1.33 -14.75 -19.42
C ASP A 280 2.65 -15.38 -19.89
N ARG A 281 3.76 -15.05 -19.19
CA ARG A 281 5.10 -15.53 -19.50
C ARG A 281 5.84 -15.93 -18.22
N ALA A 282 6.50 -17.09 -18.26
CA ALA A 282 7.19 -17.61 -17.09
C ALA A 282 8.41 -16.75 -16.67
N ASP A 283 9.16 -16.12 -17.60
CA ASP A 283 10.25 -15.22 -17.28
C ASP A 283 9.77 -14.00 -16.47
N ASN A 284 8.65 -13.40 -16.91
CA ASN A 284 8.06 -12.25 -16.20
C ASN A 284 7.54 -12.66 -14.82
N PHE A 285 6.86 -13.81 -14.73
CA PHE A 285 6.34 -14.33 -13.46
C PHE A 285 7.44 -14.46 -12.40
N TRP A 286 8.52 -15.17 -12.72
CA TRP A 286 9.60 -15.41 -11.75
C TRP A 286 10.36 -14.14 -11.40
N PHE A 287 10.55 -13.25 -12.37
CA PHE A 287 11.18 -11.97 -12.08
C PHE A 287 10.32 -11.10 -11.16
N THR A 288 9.04 -10.92 -11.49
CA THR A 288 8.10 -10.12 -10.68
C THR A 288 7.97 -10.70 -9.28
N LEU A 289 7.83 -12.02 -9.14
CA LEU A 289 7.79 -12.68 -7.83
C LEU A 289 9.02 -12.35 -6.97
N MET A 290 10.22 -12.44 -7.54
CA MET A 290 11.45 -12.14 -6.80
C MET A 290 11.60 -10.65 -6.51
N HIS A 291 11.09 -9.78 -7.37
CA HIS A 291 11.03 -8.34 -7.16
C HIS A 291 10.11 -7.99 -5.97
N GLU A 292 8.91 -8.55 -5.93
CA GLU A 292 7.99 -8.34 -4.81
C GLU A 292 8.52 -8.93 -3.49
N LEU A 293 9.22 -10.07 -3.55
CA LEU A 293 9.91 -10.63 -2.39
C LEU A 293 11.04 -9.73 -1.88
N ALA A 294 11.70 -8.98 -2.76
CA ALA A 294 12.68 -7.98 -2.35
C ALA A 294 12.02 -6.86 -1.52
N HIS A 295 10.84 -6.40 -1.95
CA HIS A 295 10.09 -5.41 -1.16
C HIS A 295 9.70 -5.97 0.21
N VAL A 296 9.26 -7.22 0.28
CA VAL A 296 8.97 -7.88 1.57
C VAL A 296 10.23 -7.96 2.46
N ALA A 297 11.36 -8.35 1.89
CA ALA A 297 12.59 -8.60 2.65
C ALA A 297 13.33 -7.32 3.08
N LEU A 298 13.29 -6.26 2.25
CA LEU A 298 14.16 -5.09 2.38
C LEU A 298 13.40 -3.81 2.74
N HIS A 299 12.14 -3.67 2.33
CA HIS A 299 11.49 -2.36 2.30
C HIS A 299 10.23 -2.26 3.16
N LEU A 300 9.44 -3.34 3.33
CA LEU A 300 8.19 -3.28 4.09
C LEU A 300 8.44 -3.00 5.58
N GLY A 301 9.39 -3.71 6.20
CA GLY A 301 9.69 -3.55 7.63
C GLY A 301 8.43 -3.71 8.48
N GLU A 302 8.31 -2.88 9.54
CA GLU A 302 7.14 -2.86 10.45
C GLU A 302 6.10 -1.78 10.06
N ASP A 303 6.38 -0.97 9.06
CA ASP A 303 5.51 0.14 8.66
C ASP A 303 4.35 -0.37 7.78
N ARG A 304 3.20 -0.58 8.40
CA ARG A 304 1.96 -1.08 7.77
C ARG A 304 1.33 -0.11 6.77
N THR A 305 1.86 1.12 6.66
CA THR A 305 1.37 2.11 5.69
C THR A 305 2.05 1.99 4.34
N LYS A 306 3.17 1.27 4.26
CA LYS A 306 3.92 1.09 3.02
C LYS A 306 3.25 0.07 2.10
N SER A 307 3.17 0.43 0.84
CA SER A 307 2.74 -0.44 -0.25
C SER A 307 3.61 -0.17 -1.46
N PHE A 308 4.06 -1.22 -2.11
CA PHE A 308 4.86 -1.16 -3.32
C PHE A 308 4.05 -1.73 -4.47
N PHE A 309 3.96 -0.98 -5.57
CA PHE A 309 3.24 -1.39 -6.78
C PHE A 309 4.20 -1.32 -7.96
N ASP A 310 4.48 -2.45 -8.59
CA ASP A 310 5.43 -2.54 -9.68
C ASP A 310 4.76 -2.68 -11.05
N ASP A 311 5.28 -1.92 -12.00
CA ASP A 311 5.07 -2.15 -13.41
C ASP A 311 6.41 -2.40 -14.12
N THR A 312 6.65 -3.66 -14.36
CA THR A 312 7.90 -4.12 -14.97
C THR A 312 8.04 -3.72 -16.44
N SER A 313 6.96 -3.30 -17.12
CA SER A 313 7.00 -2.86 -18.53
C SER A 313 7.68 -1.52 -18.74
N GLY A 314 7.72 -0.66 -17.71
CA GLY A 314 8.33 0.68 -17.74
C GLY A 314 9.85 0.73 -17.49
N ARG A 315 10.51 -0.42 -17.35
CA ARG A 315 11.95 -0.51 -16.98
C ARG A 315 12.92 0.21 -17.90
N SER A 316 12.51 0.56 -19.10
CA SER A 316 13.39 1.19 -20.11
C SER A 316 13.27 2.72 -20.23
N SER A 317 12.37 3.42 -19.51
CA SER A 317 12.04 4.80 -19.86
C SER A 317 11.94 5.84 -18.73
N GLY A 318 12.30 5.54 -17.46
CA GLY A 318 12.13 6.50 -16.36
C GLY A 318 13.25 6.50 -15.31
N VAL A 319 13.37 7.61 -14.56
CA VAL A 319 14.21 7.66 -13.36
C VAL A 319 13.55 6.78 -12.30
N ARG A 320 14.15 5.62 -12.02
CA ARG A 320 13.71 4.70 -10.98
C ARG A 320 14.10 5.21 -9.61
N THR A 321 13.24 4.94 -8.62
CA THR A 321 13.61 5.19 -7.23
C THR A 321 14.72 4.24 -6.81
N GLU A 322 15.49 4.62 -5.80
CA GLU A 322 16.53 3.76 -5.22
C GLU A 322 15.96 2.42 -4.72
N ILE A 323 14.76 2.45 -4.16
CA ILE A 323 14.02 1.27 -3.68
C ILE A 323 13.76 0.28 -4.83
N GLU A 324 13.29 0.76 -5.97
CA GLU A 324 13.04 -0.09 -7.15
C GLU A 324 14.34 -0.66 -7.75
N GLN A 325 15.42 0.13 -7.72
CA GLN A 325 16.73 -0.36 -8.15
C GLN A 325 17.26 -1.48 -7.24
N GLN A 326 17.05 -1.35 -5.93
CA GLN A 326 17.42 -2.37 -4.94
C GLN A 326 16.59 -3.65 -5.15
N ALA A 327 15.29 -3.53 -5.40
CA ALA A 327 14.42 -4.67 -5.66
C ALA A 327 14.79 -5.40 -6.96
N ASP A 328 15.09 -4.65 -8.03
CA ASP A 328 15.58 -5.22 -9.29
C ASP A 328 16.91 -5.94 -9.12
N ALA A 329 17.89 -5.32 -8.44
CA ALA A 329 19.20 -5.91 -8.20
C ALA A 329 19.08 -7.19 -7.36
N PHE A 330 18.24 -7.17 -6.34
CA PHE A 330 17.93 -8.35 -5.53
C PHE A 330 17.35 -9.48 -6.38
N ALA A 331 16.30 -9.20 -7.15
CA ALA A 331 15.66 -10.21 -8.02
C ALA A 331 16.67 -10.81 -9.00
N GLN A 332 17.50 -9.98 -9.63
CA GLN A 332 18.54 -10.43 -10.56
C GLN A 332 19.58 -11.34 -9.89
N SER A 333 20.07 -10.97 -8.71
CA SER A 333 21.08 -11.72 -7.98
C SER A 333 20.57 -13.09 -7.50
N LYS A 334 19.28 -13.19 -7.15
CA LYS A 334 18.68 -14.46 -6.72
C LYS A 334 18.33 -15.37 -7.89
N LEU A 335 17.78 -14.81 -8.97
CA LEU A 335 17.43 -15.60 -10.17
C LEU A 335 18.65 -16.28 -10.80
N ILE A 336 19.78 -15.57 -10.86
CA ILE A 336 21.05 -16.08 -11.38
C ILE A 336 22.14 -15.71 -10.39
N PRO A 337 22.67 -16.67 -9.60
CA PRO A 337 23.67 -16.39 -8.57
C PRO A 337 24.92 -15.71 -9.14
N GLU A 338 25.46 -14.71 -8.44
CA GLU A 338 26.67 -13.98 -8.86
C GLU A 338 27.91 -14.88 -9.00
N SER A 339 27.96 -15.95 -8.24
CA SER A 339 29.02 -16.98 -8.37
C SER A 339 28.97 -17.76 -9.70
N SER A 340 27.90 -17.56 -10.48
CA SER A 340 27.80 -18.16 -11.80
C SER A 340 28.73 -17.45 -12.78
N VAL A 341 29.60 -18.20 -13.46
CA VAL A 341 30.43 -17.71 -14.57
C VAL A 341 29.63 -17.14 -15.74
N LEU A 342 28.29 -17.25 -15.68
CA LEU A 342 27.42 -16.80 -16.75
C LEU A 342 27.25 -15.28 -16.81
N HIS A 343 27.56 -14.52 -15.74
CA HIS A 343 27.32 -13.07 -15.69
C HIS A 343 28.04 -12.29 -16.80
N GLU A 344 29.29 -12.64 -17.11
CA GLU A 344 30.05 -12.00 -18.19
C GLU A 344 29.48 -12.39 -19.57
N ASP A 345 29.02 -13.63 -19.71
CA ASP A 345 28.47 -14.14 -20.96
C ASP A 345 27.12 -13.51 -21.34
N PHE A 346 26.33 -13.01 -20.34
CA PHE A 346 25.08 -12.31 -20.62
C PHE A 346 25.24 -10.99 -21.34
N LYS A 347 26.44 -10.38 -21.29
CA LYS A 347 26.74 -9.12 -21.97
C LYS A 347 26.82 -9.26 -23.50
N ASP A 348 27.07 -10.47 -23.99
CA ASP A 348 27.13 -10.74 -25.43
C ASP A 348 26.18 -11.90 -25.82
N PRO A 349 24.99 -11.59 -26.34
CA PRO A 349 24.00 -12.59 -26.74
C PRO A 349 24.49 -13.58 -27.81
N SER A 350 25.55 -13.23 -28.57
CA SER A 350 26.08 -14.11 -29.62
C SER A 350 26.66 -15.43 -29.10
N TYR A 351 27.07 -15.47 -27.83
CA TYR A 351 27.53 -16.68 -27.17
C TYR A 351 26.43 -17.66 -26.79
N TRP A 352 25.16 -17.24 -26.92
CA TRP A 352 24.03 -18.03 -26.45
C TRP A 352 23.28 -18.68 -27.59
N THR A 353 23.00 -19.96 -27.42
CA THR A 353 22.08 -20.75 -28.24
C THR A 353 20.97 -21.30 -27.33
N GLU A 354 19.84 -21.70 -27.91
CA GLU A 354 18.76 -22.35 -27.15
C GLU A 354 19.26 -23.58 -26.38
N ALA A 355 20.08 -24.39 -27.02
CA ALA A 355 20.66 -25.60 -26.39
C ALA A 355 21.51 -25.23 -25.18
N ARG A 356 22.30 -24.14 -25.26
CA ARG A 356 23.11 -23.67 -24.14
C ARG A 356 22.21 -23.13 -23.02
N ILE A 357 21.19 -22.34 -23.33
CA ILE A 357 20.24 -21.84 -22.34
C ILE A 357 19.60 -22.99 -21.58
N ILE A 358 19.11 -24.00 -22.27
CA ILE A 358 18.47 -25.17 -21.66
C ILE A 358 19.46 -25.92 -20.74
N THR A 359 20.72 -26.10 -21.21
CA THR A 359 21.76 -26.80 -20.45
C THR A 359 22.10 -26.05 -19.15
N GLU A 360 22.34 -24.74 -19.24
CA GLU A 360 22.70 -23.93 -18.10
C GLU A 360 21.52 -23.74 -17.12
N ALA A 361 20.30 -23.57 -17.63
CA ALA A 361 19.11 -23.54 -16.82
C ALA A 361 18.95 -24.82 -15.99
N LYS A 362 19.15 -25.98 -16.61
CA LYS A 362 19.13 -27.28 -15.91
C LYS A 362 20.23 -27.37 -14.84
N ARG A 363 21.44 -26.88 -15.14
CA ARG A 363 22.55 -26.86 -14.18
C ARG A 363 22.24 -26.01 -12.95
N LEU A 364 21.50 -24.91 -13.14
CA LEU A 364 21.09 -24.00 -12.08
C LEU A 364 19.77 -24.42 -11.38
N ASN A 365 19.11 -25.49 -11.82
CA ASN A 365 17.75 -25.85 -11.40
C ASN A 365 16.78 -24.69 -11.61
N ARG A 366 16.83 -24.03 -12.76
CA ARG A 366 15.95 -22.92 -13.16
C ARG A 366 15.19 -23.23 -14.44
N SER A 367 14.12 -22.50 -14.69
CA SER A 367 13.46 -22.50 -16.00
C SER A 367 14.38 -21.90 -17.07
N PRO A 368 14.42 -22.45 -18.28
CA PRO A 368 15.06 -21.78 -19.41
C PRO A 368 14.51 -20.37 -19.67
N ALA A 369 13.25 -20.11 -19.32
CA ALA A 369 12.63 -18.81 -19.43
C ALA A 369 13.34 -17.73 -18.59
N VAL A 370 13.84 -18.08 -17.40
CA VAL A 370 14.58 -17.16 -16.53
C VAL A 370 15.85 -16.67 -17.21
N LEU A 371 16.62 -17.56 -17.80
CA LEU A 371 17.87 -17.20 -18.51
C LEU A 371 17.57 -16.44 -19.78
N ALA A 372 16.58 -16.87 -20.56
CA ALA A 372 16.15 -16.19 -21.78
C ALA A 372 15.64 -14.76 -21.46
N GLY A 373 14.87 -14.58 -20.40
CA GLY A 373 14.40 -13.29 -19.93
C GLY A 373 15.58 -12.36 -19.55
N ARG A 374 16.60 -12.89 -18.86
CA ARG A 374 17.81 -12.14 -18.51
C ARG A 374 18.58 -11.69 -19.76
N LEU A 375 18.80 -12.58 -20.72
CA LEU A 375 19.48 -12.25 -21.98
C LEU A 375 18.76 -11.14 -22.76
N ARG A 376 17.46 -11.19 -22.83
CA ARG A 376 16.63 -10.18 -23.49
C ARG A 376 16.74 -8.82 -22.81
N TRP A 377 16.78 -8.83 -21.49
CA TRP A 377 16.92 -7.59 -20.71
C TRP A 377 18.31 -6.98 -20.87
N GLU A 378 19.38 -7.77 -20.77
CA GLU A 378 20.77 -7.28 -20.89
C GLU A 378 21.07 -6.77 -22.31
N SER A 379 20.59 -7.47 -23.33
CA SER A 379 20.82 -7.11 -24.73
C SER A 379 19.91 -5.95 -25.22
N GLY A 380 18.79 -5.70 -24.52
CA GLY A 380 17.73 -4.82 -25.01
C GLY A 380 16.97 -5.35 -26.22
N ASP A 381 17.27 -6.59 -26.66
CA ASP A 381 16.61 -7.24 -27.79
C ASP A 381 15.55 -8.23 -27.29
N TYR A 382 14.32 -7.80 -27.30
CA TYR A 382 13.17 -8.58 -26.85
C TYR A 382 12.64 -9.56 -27.91
N THR A 383 13.31 -9.72 -29.04
CA THR A 383 12.99 -10.74 -30.07
C THR A 383 13.71 -12.05 -29.84
N LEU A 384 14.78 -12.04 -29.02
CA LEU A 384 15.60 -13.22 -28.75
C LEU A 384 14.85 -14.30 -27.95
N PHE A 385 15.06 -15.54 -28.28
CA PHE A 385 14.63 -16.75 -27.52
C PHE A 385 13.17 -16.76 -27.07
N THR A 386 12.27 -16.17 -27.85
CA THR A 386 10.84 -16.06 -27.52
C THR A 386 10.14 -17.39 -27.28
N ASN A 387 10.59 -18.42 -27.94
CA ASN A 387 10.10 -19.83 -27.82
C ASN A 387 10.47 -20.47 -26.47
N LEU A 388 11.46 -19.91 -25.73
CA LEU A 388 11.88 -20.42 -24.40
C LEU A 388 11.13 -19.76 -23.24
N LEU A 389 10.35 -18.70 -23.49
CA LEU A 389 9.71 -17.92 -22.40
C LEU A 389 8.61 -18.67 -21.66
N GLY A 390 7.97 -19.65 -22.33
CA GLY A 390 6.89 -20.43 -21.75
C GLY A 390 5.68 -19.58 -21.33
N LYS A 391 4.65 -20.26 -20.86
CA LYS A 391 3.47 -19.64 -20.25
C LYS A 391 3.36 -20.04 -18.80
N VAL A 392 2.61 -19.26 -18.02
CA VAL A 392 2.27 -19.60 -16.64
C VAL A 392 1.02 -20.46 -16.65
N GLU A 393 1.19 -21.78 -16.51
CA GLU A 393 0.08 -22.71 -16.57
C GLU A 393 -0.67 -22.84 -15.24
N GLY A 394 -2.00 -22.79 -15.30
CA GLY A 394 -2.89 -23.14 -14.21
C GLY A 394 -3.14 -22.06 -13.15
N LEU A 395 -2.65 -20.85 -13.33
CA LEU A 395 -2.91 -19.70 -12.45
C LEU A 395 -3.90 -18.68 -13.05
N SER A 396 -4.36 -18.89 -14.27
CA SER A 396 -5.32 -18.02 -14.98
C SER A 396 -6.77 -18.47 -14.79
#